data_298ac5c9901d19f7075b0968d84e115f
#
_entry.id   298ac5c9901d19f7075b0968d84e115f
#
_cell.length_a   1.000
_cell.length_b   1.000
_cell.length_c   1.000
_cell.angle_alpha   90.00
_cell.angle_beta   90.00
_cell.angle_gamma   90.00
#
_symmetry.space_group_name_H-M   'P 1'
#
loop_
_entity.id
_entity.type
_entity.pdbx_description
1 polymer ?
#
loop_
_entity_poly.entity_id
_entity_poly.type
_entity_poly.pdbx_seq_one_letter_code
_entity_poly.pdbx_strand_id
1 'polypeptide(L)'
;MFFWYIGLSVFGVATIFRSVGVDYRLIAAGSLLPLVLDLGFGYRAYGYTLLLAVALLVIVMLATIGRPRLVRRRWLCLPIGVFCGLILSGAFSNTDLFWWPFLGGDFSHDGLLPSWWVVVIEEVVGLFVCWVVVGQYDLYLPGPREEFFRTGRLTMRTTPD
;
A
#
# COMPACT_ATOMS: atom_id res chain seq x y z
N MET A 1 -13.23 -0.86 -0.10
CA MET A 1 -11.88 -1.25 0.38
C MET A 1 -10.74 -0.88 -0.56
N PHE A 2 -10.90 -0.91 -1.89
CA PHE A 2 -9.79 -0.61 -2.81
C PHE A 2 -9.27 0.82 -2.65
N PHE A 3 -10.17 1.80 -2.67
CA PHE A 3 -9.78 3.21 -2.52
C PHE A 3 -9.28 3.55 -1.12
N TRP A 4 -9.75 2.83 -0.09
CA TRP A 4 -9.23 2.91 1.26
C TRP A 4 -7.73 2.57 1.31
N TYR A 5 -7.35 1.40 0.78
CA TYR A 5 -5.95 0.98 0.78
C TYR A 5 -5.08 1.88 -0.10
N ILE A 6 -5.52 2.20 -1.32
CA ILE A 6 -4.76 3.05 -2.24
C ILE A 6 -4.64 4.48 -1.68
N GLY A 7 -5.75 5.10 -1.32
CA GLY A 7 -5.79 6.50 -0.89
C GLY A 7 -4.95 6.75 0.35
N LEU A 8 -5.21 5.98 1.42
CA LEU A 8 -4.51 6.17 2.70
C LEU A 8 -3.04 5.77 2.65
N SER A 9 -2.66 4.71 1.92
CA SER A 9 -1.26 4.33 1.80
C SER A 9 -0.46 5.38 1.02
N VAL A 10 -0.99 5.86 -0.10
CA VAL A 10 -0.34 6.92 -0.90
C VAL A 10 -0.28 8.22 -0.10
N PHE A 11 -1.38 8.65 0.50
CA PHE A 11 -1.45 9.88 1.31
C PHE A 11 -0.49 9.81 2.51
N GLY A 12 -0.53 8.70 3.26
CA GLY A 12 0.33 8.50 4.44
C GLY A 12 1.81 8.56 4.07
N VAL A 13 2.22 7.80 3.05
CA VAL A 13 3.61 7.80 2.60
C VAL A 13 4.03 9.15 2.01
N ALA A 14 3.16 9.83 1.25
CA ALA A 14 3.44 11.13 0.70
C ALA A 14 3.65 12.20 1.79
N THR A 15 2.86 12.13 2.85
CA THR A 15 2.95 13.07 3.98
C THR A 15 4.20 12.84 4.82
N ILE A 16 4.55 11.57 5.08
CA ILE A 16 5.67 11.20 5.96
C ILE A 16 7.01 11.35 5.22
N PHE A 17 7.13 10.81 4.02
CA PHE A 17 8.43 10.68 3.37
C PHE A 17 8.81 11.85 2.47
N ARG A 18 7.89 12.64 1.96
CA ARG A 18 8.11 13.83 1.08
C ARG A 18 9.31 13.69 0.12
N SER A 19 9.57 12.46 -0.37
CA SER A 19 10.80 12.11 -1.08
C SER A 19 10.55 11.95 -2.57
N VAL A 20 11.38 12.58 -3.39
CA VAL A 20 11.35 12.50 -4.87
C VAL A 20 11.65 11.09 -5.42
N GLY A 21 12.21 10.19 -4.60
CA GLY A 21 12.59 8.83 -5.02
C GLY A 21 11.54 7.75 -4.78
N VAL A 22 10.35 8.09 -4.33
CA VAL A 22 9.25 7.17 -4.01
C VAL A 22 8.40 6.93 -5.25
N ASP A 23 8.12 5.67 -5.56
CA ASP A 23 7.15 5.28 -6.60
C ASP A 23 5.80 4.94 -5.95
N TYR A 24 4.89 5.90 -5.97
CA TYR A 24 3.58 5.78 -5.33
C TYR A 24 2.67 4.73 -5.99
N ARG A 25 2.93 4.36 -7.24
CA ARG A 25 2.20 3.28 -7.92
C ARG A 25 2.53 1.93 -7.30
N LEU A 26 3.81 1.71 -6.93
CA LEU A 26 4.24 0.48 -6.24
C LEU A 26 3.70 0.42 -4.81
N ILE A 27 3.55 1.57 -4.14
CA ILE A 27 2.90 1.64 -2.83
C ILE A 27 1.42 1.25 -2.95
N ALA A 28 0.70 1.84 -3.91
CA ALA A 28 -0.70 1.50 -4.16
C ALA A 28 -0.88 0.01 -4.52
N ALA A 29 -0.05 -0.51 -5.42
CA ALA A 29 -0.07 -1.93 -5.79
C ALA A 29 0.26 -2.83 -4.58
N GLY A 30 1.28 -2.47 -3.80
CA GLY A 30 1.67 -3.20 -2.59
C GLY A 30 0.57 -3.24 -1.54
N SER A 31 -0.14 -2.12 -1.32
CA SER A 31 -1.21 -2.07 -0.32
C SER A 31 -2.41 -2.96 -0.65
N LEU A 32 -2.63 -3.26 -1.92
CA LEU A 32 -3.67 -4.19 -2.37
C LEU A 32 -3.20 -5.66 -2.40
N LEU A 33 -1.90 -5.90 -2.36
CA LEU A 33 -1.34 -7.25 -2.53
C LEU A 33 -1.89 -8.26 -1.52
N PRO A 34 -2.00 -7.97 -0.21
CA PRO A 34 -2.61 -8.89 0.77
C PRO A 34 -4.02 -9.30 0.39
N LEU A 35 -4.84 -8.33 -0.01
CA LEU A 35 -6.22 -8.57 -0.43
C LEU A 35 -6.29 -9.45 -1.69
N VAL A 36 -5.45 -9.18 -2.68
CA VAL A 36 -5.43 -9.93 -3.94
C VAL A 36 -4.96 -11.37 -3.74
N LEU A 37 -3.96 -11.59 -2.89
CA LEU A 37 -3.44 -12.93 -2.59
C LEU A 37 -4.50 -13.80 -1.90
N ASP A 38 -5.24 -13.24 -0.95
CA ASP A 38 -6.21 -13.99 -0.18
C ASP A 38 -7.60 -14.03 -0.84
N LEU A 39 -7.79 -13.33 -1.96
CA LEU A 39 -9.06 -13.33 -2.69
C LEU A 39 -9.49 -14.74 -3.11
N GLY A 40 -8.53 -15.60 -3.45
CA GLY A 40 -8.79 -16.99 -3.82
C GLY A 40 -9.25 -17.88 -2.67
N PHE A 41 -8.94 -17.52 -1.43
CA PHE A 41 -9.32 -18.29 -0.23
C PHE A 41 -10.68 -17.84 0.33
N GLY A 42 -11.11 -16.60 0.07
CA GLY A 42 -12.35 -16.05 0.60
C GLY A 42 -12.30 -15.64 2.09
N TYR A 43 -11.18 -15.88 2.76
CA TYR A 43 -10.89 -15.49 4.14
C TYR A 43 -9.47 -14.93 4.25
N ARG A 44 -9.17 -14.26 5.37
CA ARG A 44 -7.82 -13.73 5.63
C ARG A 44 -6.86 -14.88 5.92
N ALA A 45 -5.83 -15.03 5.08
CA ALA A 45 -4.85 -16.11 5.16
C ALA A 45 -3.41 -15.55 5.12
N TYR A 46 -2.57 -16.14 4.30
CA TYR A 46 -1.14 -15.83 4.22
C TYR A 46 -0.84 -14.39 3.78
N GLY A 47 -1.75 -13.75 3.04
CA GLY A 47 -1.61 -12.38 2.57
C GLY A 47 -1.59 -11.36 3.71
N TYR A 48 -2.28 -11.65 4.81
CA TYR A 48 -2.39 -10.75 5.96
C TYR A 48 -1.37 -11.03 7.08
N THR A 49 -0.30 -11.79 6.79
CA THR A 49 0.78 -12.09 7.73
C THR A 49 1.91 -11.06 7.63
N LEU A 50 2.57 -10.78 8.76
CA LEU A 50 3.80 -9.98 8.78
C LEU A 50 4.91 -10.65 7.96
N LEU A 51 4.91 -11.99 7.91
CA LEU A 51 5.87 -12.77 7.13
C LEU A 51 5.87 -12.37 5.65
N LEU A 52 4.71 -12.10 5.05
CA LEU A 52 4.62 -11.66 3.64
C LEU A 52 5.38 -10.35 3.43
N ALA A 53 5.16 -9.35 4.29
CA ALA A 53 5.82 -8.06 4.16
C ALA A 53 7.34 -8.17 4.32
N VAL A 54 7.79 -8.95 5.32
CA VAL A 54 9.22 -9.19 5.58
C VAL A 54 9.86 -10.02 4.48
N ALA A 55 9.23 -11.10 4.04
CA ALA A 55 9.73 -11.92 2.94
C ALA A 55 9.87 -11.12 1.64
N LEU A 56 8.86 -10.31 1.32
CA LEU A 56 8.92 -9.45 0.14
C LEU A 56 10.03 -8.39 0.27
N LEU A 57 10.23 -7.82 1.47
CA LEU A 57 11.33 -6.90 1.74
C LEU A 57 12.68 -7.57 1.49
N VAL A 58 12.89 -8.78 2.03
CA VAL A 58 14.12 -9.55 1.86
C VAL A 58 14.34 -9.90 0.39
N ILE A 59 13.31 -10.38 -0.31
CA ILE A 59 13.38 -10.70 -1.75
C ILE A 59 13.79 -9.48 -2.56
N VAL A 60 13.14 -8.33 -2.33
CA VAL A 60 13.48 -7.07 -3.02
C VAL A 60 14.90 -6.63 -2.70
N MET A 61 15.33 -6.74 -1.45
CA MET A 61 16.69 -6.40 -1.04
C MET A 61 17.72 -7.27 -1.74
N LEU A 62 17.51 -8.59 -1.80
CA LEU A 62 18.39 -9.55 -2.47
C LEU A 62 18.39 -9.33 -4.00
N ALA A 63 17.21 -9.15 -4.62
CA ALA A 63 17.07 -8.94 -6.05
C ALA A 63 17.69 -7.62 -6.55
N THR A 64 17.85 -6.65 -5.64
CA THR A 64 18.43 -5.34 -5.95
C THR A 64 19.89 -5.19 -5.52
N ILE A 65 20.55 -6.25 -5.08
CA ILE A 65 22.00 -6.27 -4.82
C ILE A 65 22.73 -5.92 -6.14
N GLY A 66 23.65 -4.96 -6.07
CA GLY A 66 24.40 -4.49 -7.24
C GLY A 66 23.65 -3.55 -8.17
N ARG A 67 22.38 -3.24 -7.94
CA ARG A 67 21.62 -2.27 -8.72
C ARG A 67 21.84 -0.83 -8.21
N PRO A 68 21.67 0.18 -9.10
CA PRO A 68 21.74 1.59 -8.69
C PRO A 68 20.79 1.91 -7.55
N ARG A 69 21.20 2.81 -6.66
CA ARG A 69 20.42 3.20 -5.45
C ARG A 69 18.98 3.63 -5.76
N LEU A 70 18.76 4.27 -6.92
CA LEU A 70 17.41 4.71 -7.35
C LEU A 70 16.50 3.53 -7.66
N VAL A 71 17.01 2.48 -8.31
CA VAL A 71 16.25 1.27 -8.61
C VAL A 71 15.85 0.56 -7.32
N ARG A 72 16.80 0.40 -6.38
CA ARG A 72 16.54 -0.20 -5.08
C ARG A 72 15.48 0.57 -4.29
N ARG A 73 15.57 1.90 -4.23
CA ARG A 73 14.58 2.76 -3.56
C ARG A 73 13.19 2.60 -4.15
N ARG A 74 13.11 2.50 -5.46
CA ARG A 74 11.84 2.31 -6.16
C ARG A 74 11.18 0.99 -5.79
N TRP A 75 11.93 -0.12 -5.85
CA TRP A 75 11.39 -1.44 -5.53
C TRP A 75 11.04 -1.62 -4.05
N LEU A 76 11.70 -0.92 -3.14
CA LEU A 76 11.35 -0.92 -1.72
C LEU A 76 9.96 -0.32 -1.44
N CYS A 77 9.41 0.47 -2.36
CA CYS A 77 8.05 0.99 -2.23
C CYS A 77 6.99 -0.12 -2.20
N LEU A 78 7.26 -1.26 -2.85
CA LEU A 78 6.32 -2.39 -2.88
C LEU A 78 6.12 -3.02 -1.49
N PRO A 79 7.15 -3.50 -0.76
CA PRO A 79 6.95 -4.02 0.60
C PRO A 79 6.47 -2.96 1.59
N ILE A 80 6.83 -1.69 1.41
CA ILE A 80 6.26 -0.59 2.20
C ILE A 80 4.75 -0.50 1.97
N GLY A 81 4.29 -0.61 0.71
CA GLY A 81 2.87 -0.66 0.39
C GLY A 81 2.16 -1.83 1.06
N VAL A 82 2.74 -3.04 1.01
CA VAL A 82 2.20 -4.22 1.70
C VAL A 82 2.05 -3.97 3.20
N PHE A 83 3.07 -3.41 3.83
CA PHE A 83 3.03 -3.08 5.25
C PHE A 83 1.95 -2.05 5.58
N CYS A 84 1.79 -1.02 4.75
CA CYS A 84 0.66 -0.08 4.87
C CYS A 84 -0.69 -0.79 4.75
N GLY A 85 -0.83 -1.71 3.79
CA GLY A 85 -2.05 -2.52 3.61
C GLY A 85 -2.38 -3.36 4.85
N LEU A 86 -1.37 -4.01 5.47
CA LEU A 86 -1.54 -4.77 6.72
C LEU A 86 -2.00 -3.89 7.88
N ILE A 87 -1.45 -2.69 8.03
CA ILE A 87 -1.87 -1.73 9.05
C ILE A 87 -3.32 -1.28 8.80
N LEU A 88 -3.63 -0.88 7.57
CA LEU A 88 -4.95 -0.36 7.21
C LEU A 88 -6.06 -1.41 7.28
N SER A 89 -5.71 -2.70 7.12
CA SER A 89 -6.65 -3.82 7.27
C SER A 89 -6.94 -4.19 8.72
N GLY A 90 -6.19 -3.63 9.68
CA GLY A 90 -6.28 -4.04 11.08
C GLY A 90 -5.78 -5.46 11.34
N ALA A 91 -4.95 -6.02 10.44
CA ALA A 91 -4.42 -7.39 10.59
C ALA A 91 -3.66 -7.61 11.91
N PHE A 92 -3.05 -6.56 12.45
CA PHE A 92 -2.35 -6.58 13.74
C PHE A 92 -3.25 -6.85 14.94
N SER A 93 -4.57 -6.68 14.80
CA SER A 93 -5.54 -6.98 15.87
C SER A 93 -5.73 -8.48 16.07
N ASN A 94 -5.47 -9.29 15.05
CA ASN A 94 -5.46 -10.75 15.14
C ASN A 94 -4.01 -11.24 15.24
N THR A 95 -3.55 -11.46 16.50
CA THR A 95 -2.17 -11.83 16.79
C THR A 95 -1.77 -13.16 16.18
N ASP A 96 -2.69 -14.13 16.12
CA ASP A 96 -2.40 -15.48 15.60
C ASP A 96 -2.16 -15.45 14.10
N LEU A 97 -2.92 -14.65 13.37
CA LEU A 97 -2.75 -14.46 11.93
C LEU A 97 -1.53 -13.59 11.62
N PHE A 98 -1.39 -12.45 12.32
CA PHE A 98 -0.33 -11.47 12.03
C PHE A 98 1.07 -12.02 12.28
N TRP A 99 1.26 -12.73 13.40
CA TRP A 99 2.54 -13.30 13.81
C TRP A 99 2.78 -14.73 13.31
N TRP A 100 1.93 -15.25 12.44
CA TRP A 100 2.19 -16.54 11.83
C TRP A 100 3.58 -16.55 11.14
N PRO A 101 4.40 -17.62 11.26
CA PRO A 101 4.20 -18.91 11.92
C PRO A 101 4.67 -18.96 13.39
N PHE A 102 5.04 -17.85 14.00
CA PHE A 102 5.72 -17.82 15.31
C PHE A 102 4.75 -18.00 16.49
N LEU A 103 3.56 -17.46 16.45
CA LEU A 103 2.63 -17.41 17.58
C LEU A 103 1.28 -18.09 17.32
N GLY A 104 1.00 -18.57 16.14
CA GLY A 104 -0.30 -19.19 15.85
C GLY A 104 -0.26 -20.14 14.67
N GLY A 105 -1.18 -21.09 14.65
CA GLY A 105 -1.38 -22.06 13.56
C GLY A 105 -2.81 -22.11 13.04
N ASP A 106 -3.75 -21.53 13.77
CA ASP A 106 -5.14 -21.50 13.40
C ASP A 106 -5.50 -20.20 12.70
N PHE A 107 -5.66 -20.28 11.39
CA PHE A 107 -6.28 -19.19 10.65
C PHE A 107 -7.75 -19.14 11.06
N SER A 108 -8.09 -18.18 11.93
CA SER A 108 -9.50 -17.91 12.21
C SER A 108 -10.18 -17.60 10.87
N HIS A 109 -11.29 -18.26 10.62
CA HIS A 109 -12.05 -18.09 9.38
C HIS A 109 -12.77 -16.73 9.35
N ASP A 110 -12.07 -15.67 9.80
CA ASP A 110 -12.55 -14.32 9.67
C ASP A 110 -12.69 -13.98 8.19
N GLY A 111 -13.87 -13.59 7.80
CA GLY A 111 -14.16 -13.26 6.41
C GLY A 111 -13.16 -12.23 5.87
N LEU A 112 -12.77 -12.38 4.61
CA LEU A 112 -11.87 -11.47 3.93
C LEU A 112 -12.36 -10.02 3.98
N LEU A 113 -13.68 -9.86 3.89
CA LEU A 113 -14.33 -8.55 3.91
C LEU A 113 -15.03 -8.34 5.26
N PRO A 114 -14.86 -7.17 5.88
CA PRO A 114 -15.66 -6.80 7.04
C PRO A 114 -17.13 -6.63 6.64
N SER A 115 -17.98 -6.31 7.61
CA SER A 115 -19.40 -6.03 7.37
C SER A 115 -19.54 -4.98 6.25
N TRP A 116 -20.56 -5.15 5.41
CA TRP A 116 -20.76 -4.31 4.23
C TRP A 116 -20.82 -2.79 4.53
N TRP A 117 -21.34 -2.41 5.68
CA TRP A 117 -21.35 -1.03 6.14
C TRP A 117 -19.92 -0.47 6.32
N VAL A 118 -19.03 -1.26 6.91
CA VAL A 118 -17.62 -0.89 7.09
C VAL A 118 -16.97 -0.70 5.74
N VAL A 119 -17.22 -1.62 4.80
CA VAL A 119 -16.71 -1.52 3.44
C VAL A 119 -17.16 -0.22 2.76
N VAL A 120 -18.44 0.16 2.92
CA VAL A 120 -18.97 1.41 2.34
C VAL A 120 -18.29 2.64 2.96
N ILE A 121 -18.14 2.66 4.29
CA ILE A 121 -17.47 3.78 4.97
C ILE A 121 -16.02 3.88 4.52
N GLU A 122 -15.29 2.77 4.48
CA GLU A 122 -13.90 2.72 4.02
C GLU A 122 -13.75 3.23 2.57
N GLU A 123 -14.65 2.82 1.67
CA GLU A 123 -14.60 3.29 0.29
C GLU A 123 -14.89 4.79 0.16
N VAL A 124 -15.87 5.30 0.90
CA VAL A 124 -16.18 6.74 0.90
C VAL A 124 -15.00 7.56 1.42
N VAL A 125 -14.42 7.14 2.53
CA VAL A 125 -13.23 7.81 3.10
C VAL A 125 -12.04 7.67 2.16
N GLY A 126 -11.82 6.49 1.59
CA GLY A 126 -10.76 6.24 0.60
C GLY A 126 -10.90 7.12 -0.64
N LEU A 127 -12.10 7.24 -1.19
CA LEU A 127 -12.39 8.14 -2.31
C LEU A 127 -12.13 9.60 -1.95
N PHE A 128 -12.55 10.04 -0.77
CA PHE A 128 -12.29 11.39 -0.29
C PHE A 128 -10.78 11.66 -0.18
N VAL A 129 -10.01 10.73 0.39
CA VAL A 129 -8.54 10.87 0.48
C VAL A 129 -7.90 10.87 -0.91
N CYS A 130 -8.33 10.01 -1.82
CA CYS A 130 -7.86 10.04 -3.21
C CYS A 130 -8.15 11.40 -3.88
N TRP A 131 -9.34 11.95 -3.66
CA TRP A 131 -9.71 13.28 -4.18
C TRP A 131 -8.80 14.38 -3.61
N VAL A 132 -8.50 14.33 -2.31
CA VAL A 132 -7.54 15.25 -1.66
C VAL A 132 -6.15 15.13 -2.29
N VAL A 133 -5.65 13.89 -2.49
CA VAL A 133 -4.35 13.66 -3.13
C VAL A 133 -4.33 14.21 -4.56
N VAL A 134 -5.37 13.93 -5.35
CA VAL A 134 -5.48 14.45 -6.72
C VAL A 134 -5.46 15.98 -6.74
N GLY A 135 -6.15 16.64 -5.81
CA GLY A 135 -6.16 18.09 -5.68
C GLY A 135 -4.83 18.66 -5.20
N GLN A 136 -4.21 18.04 -4.21
CA GLN A 136 -2.95 18.51 -3.62
C GLN A 136 -1.75 18.43 -4.59
N TYR A 137 -1.77 17.47 -5.50
CA TYR A 137 -0.69 17.23 -6.47
C TYR A 137 -1.08 17.63 -7.91
N ASP A 138 -2.19 18.36 -8.09
CA ASP A 138 -2.68 18.84 -9.39
C ASP A 138 -2.78 17.75 -10.47
N LEU A 139 -3.11 16.50 -10.06
CA LEU A 139 -3.17 15.36 -10.99
C LEU A 139 -4.32 15.44 -12.01
N TYR A 140 -5.20 16.43 -11.89
CA TYR A 140 -6.22 16.75 -12.90
C TYR A 140 -5.62 17.44 -14.14
N LEU A 141 -4.41 18.03 -14.02
CA LEU A 141 -3.70 18.61 -15.16
C LEU A 141 -2.95 17.54 -15.96
N PRO A 142 -2.89 17.67 -17.32
CA PRO A 142 -2.25 16.64 -18.16
C PRO A 142 -0.78 16.44 -17.85
N GLY A 143 -0.01 17.51 -17.58
CA GLY A 143 1.44 17.42 -17.31
C GLY A 143 1.79 16.60 -16.08
N PRO A 144 1.34 16.97 -14.85
CA PRO A 144 1.58 16.21 -13.62
C PRO A 144 1.03 14.78 -13.69
N ARG A 145 -0.13 14.60 -14.34
CA ARG A 145 -0.72 13.28 -14.53
C ARG A 145 0.15 12.36 -15.38
N GLU A 146 0.65 12.84 -16.53
CA GLU A 146 1.54 12.04 -17.39
C GLU A 146 2.86 11.72 -16.70
N GLU A 147 3.43 12.67 -15.96
CA GLU A 147 4.62 12.44 -15.17
C GLU A 147 4.38 11.36 -14.11
N PHE A 148 3.26 11.43 -13.39
CA PHE A 148 2.88 10.40 -12.42
C PHE A 148 2.74 9.02 -13.07
N PHE A 149 2.03 8.91 -14.20
CA PHE A 149 1.89 7.63 -14.90
C PHE A 149 3.20 7.11 -15.50
N ARG A 150 4.14 7.97 -15.85
CA ARG A 150 5.44 7.57 -16.40
C ARG A 150 6.45 7.21 -15.33
N THR A 151 6.53 7.98 -14.24
CA THR A 151 7.59 7.87 -13.23
C THR A 151 7.12 7.36 -11.87
N GLY A 152 5.82 7.43 -11.58
CA GLY A 152 5.23 7.11 -10.28
C GLY A 152 5.49 8.15 -9.19
N ARG A 153 5.98 9.34 -9.55
CA ARG A 153 6.33 10.40 -8.60
C ARG A 153 5.19 11.40 -8.44
N LEU A 154 5.03 11.91 -7.23
CA LEU A 154 4.16 13.04 -6.92
C LEU A 154 5.05 14.28 -6.73
N THR A 155 4.97 15.20 -7.66
CA THR A 155 5.70 16.49 -7.59
C THR A 155 4.72 17.57 -7.14
N MET A 156 4.99 18.21 -6.00
CA MET A 156 4.25 19.42 -5.62
C MET A 156 4.66 20.56 -6.54
N ARG A 157 3.69 21.29 -7.03
CA ARG A 157 3.95 22.54 -7.74
C ARG A 157 4.55 23.53 -6.74
N THR A 158 5.83 23.88 -6.89
CA THR A 158 6.36 25.09 -6.31
C THR A 158 5.63 26.25 -6.98
N THR A 159 4.72 26.90 -6.26
CA THR A 159 4.20 28.20 -6.70
C THR A 159 5.41 29.09 -6.97
N PRO A 160 5.58 29.61 -8.18
CA PRO A 160 6.58 30.69 -8.38
C PRO A 160 6.07 31.88 -7.58
N ASP A 161 6.91 32.36 -6.65
CA ASP A 161 6.74 33.65 -5.95
C ASP A 161 6.70 34.79 -6.96
#